data_8125ff66b36a93ca8c429407fb936c36
#
_entry.id   8125ff66b36a93ca8c429407fb936c36
#
_cell.length_a   1.000
_cell.length_b   1.000
_cell.length_c   1.000
_cell.angle_alpha   90.00
_cell.angle_beta   90.00
_cell.angle_gamma   90.00
#
_symmetry.space_group_name_H-M   'P 1'
#
loop_
_entity.id
_entity.type
_entity.pdbx_description
1 polymer ?
#
loop_
_entity_poly.entity_id
_entity_poly.type
_entity_poly.pdbx_seq_one_letter_code
_entity_poly.pdbx_strand_id
1 'polypeptide(L)'
;MATENKTSENKTSEDTTAEDVTDTAVEAPSLESTSAALPKHGFFVRLYTGTGAFEVIGRRKLWYLVSGIIVAIAIASMVLRGFTFGIDFEGGTKVSMPSAGSAGTVTVQQVEDVFNKTLNRAPESVVLVGSGASATVQIRSETLTNDETEKLRTALFDAFQPKGTDGQPSKQVISDSAVSETWGGQITQKALIALVIFLVLASIYIAWRYERYMAIAAMATLVFDLIVTAGVYSLVGFEVTPATVIGLLTILGFSLYDTVIVFDKVEENTHGFEHTTRRTFAEQANLAVNQTFMRSINTSLISVLPIIALMVVAVWLLGVGTLMDLALVQLVGVIVGTYSSIYFATPLLVTLRERTELVRKHTQKVLNRREKGAKASTGGKDAVDVEPSETETVSAAVAVEPAPDKPAPGARPASRTGRPSGKRNTRR
;
A
#
# COMPACT_ATOMS: atom_id res chain seq x y z
N MET A 1 39.20 -46.60 8.07
CA MET A 1 38.38 -47.67 7.54
C MET A 1 37.46 -47.04 6.53
N ALA A 2 37.85 -46.83 5.27
CA ALA A 2 38.10 -47.78 4.18
C ALA A 2 36.87 -48.60 3.87
N THR A 3 36.29 -48.33 2.73
CA THR A 3 36.03 -49.14 1.52
C THR A 3 35.00 -48.38 0.69
N GLU A 4 35.37 -47.78 -0.42
CA GLU A 4 35.58 -48.37 -1.78
C GLU A 4 34.37 -49.13 -2.32
N ASN A 5 33.82 -48.62 -3.42
CA ASN A 5 33.96 -49.10 -4.82
C ASN A 5 32.61 -49.55 -5.41
N LYS A 6 32.16 -49.16 -6.57
CA LYS A 6 32.55 -49.61 -7.90
C LYS A 6 31.72 -49.00 -9.03
N THR A 7 32.45 -48.54 -9.99
CA THR A 7 32.18 -48.27 -11.40
C THR A 7 31.48 -49.44 -12.12
N SER A 8 30.61 -49.15 -13.07
CA SER A 8 30.34 -50.03 -14.21
C SER A 8 30.02 -49.22 -15.45
N GLU A 9 31.03 -49.12 -16.32
CA GLU A 9 30.89 -48.83 -17.75
C GLU A 9 30.14 -49.98 -18.44
N ASN A 10 29.32 -49.68 -19.43
CA ASN A 10 29.11 -50.61 -20.53
C ASN A 10 29.00 -49.88 -21.87
N LYS A 11 29.94 -50.22 -22.73
CA LYS A 11 30.14 -49.87 -24.12
C LYS A 11 29.53 -50.96 -24.98
N THR A 12 28.82 -50.60 -26.06
CA THR A 12 28.79 -51.43 -27.32
C THR A 12 28.02 -50.60 -28.36
N SER A 13 28.72 -50.05 -29.31
CA SER A 13 29.01 -50.43 -30.72
C SER A 13 27.88 -50.28 -31.70
N GLU A 14 28.13 -49.30 -32.59
CA GLU A 14 27.92 -49.20 -34.05
C GLU A 14 26.92 -50.19 -34.71
N ASP A 15 25.95 -49.61 -35.43
CA ASP A 15 25.72 -50.07 -36.79
C ASP A 15 25.18 -48.95 -37.70
N THR A 16 25.72 -48.92 -38.92
CA THR A 16 25.59 -47.94 -39.97
C THR A 16 24.44 -48.36 -40.91
N THR A 17 23.49 -47.51 -41.17
CA THR A 17 22.76 -47.55 -42.47
C THR A 17 22.43 -46.15 -42.91
N ALA A 18 22.96 -45.76 -44.04
CA ALA A 18 22.64 -44.61 -44.82
C ALA A 18 21.33 -44.86 -45.63
N GLU A 19 20.30 -44.02 -45.43
CA GLU A 19 19.20 -43.93 -46.36
C GLU A 19 18.74 -42.45 -46.52
N ASP A 20 18.94 -42.01 -47.70
CA ASP A 20 18.10 -41.15 -48.57
C ASP A 20 17.59 -39.80 -48.01
N VAL A 21 18.33 -38.76 -48.38
CA VAL A 21 17.93 -37.39 -48.21
C VAL A 21 16.97 -37.02 -49.33
N THR A 22 15.69 -37.15 -49.11
CA THR A 22 14.67 -36.46 -49.94
C THR A 22 14.49 -35.05 -49.39
N ASP A 23 14.88 -34.09 -50.23
CA ASP A 23 14.69 -32.66 -50.15
C ASP A 23 13.20 -32.29 -49.97
N THR A 24 12.74 -32.14 -48.74
CA THR A 24 11.44 -31.54 -48.45
C THR A 24 11.69 -30.05 -48.14
N ALA A 25 11.48 -29.24 -49.18
CA ALA A 25 11.38 -27.79 -49.03
C ALA A 25 10.35 -27.46 -47.91
N VAL A 26 10.84 -26.99 -46.77
CA VAL A 26 10.00 -26.44 -45.71
C VAL A 26 9.46 -25.11 -46.22
N GLU A 27 8.23 -25.15 -46.71
CA GLU A 27 7.44 -23.98 -47.05
C GLU A 27 7.31 -23.08 -45.85
N ALA A 28 7.93 -21.89 -45.91
CA ALA A 28 7.84 -20.89 -44.84
C ALA A 28 6.35 -20.53 -44.65
N PRO A 29 5.80 -20.56 -43.41
CA PRO A 29 4.41 -20.21 -43.20
C PRO A 29 4.20 -18.75 -43.65
N SER A 30 3.34 -18.58 -44.62
CA SER A 30 2.84 -17.29 -45.05
C SER A 30 2.35 -16.49 -43.84
N LEU A 31 2.89 -15.27 -43.67
CA LEU A 31 2.39 -14.28 -42.75
C LEU A 31 1.00 -13.78 -43.19
N GLU A 32 0.04 -14.67 -43.26
CA GLU A 32 -1.34 -14.29 -43.28
C GLU A 32 -1.66 -13.63 -41.91
N SER A 33 -2.02 -12.39 -42.00
CA SER A 33 -2.51 -11.52 -40.95
C SER A 33 -3.68 -12.15 -40.20
N THR A 34 -3.36 -13.08 -39.27
CA THR A 34 -4.32 -13.49 -38.27
C THR A 34 -4.36 -12.36 -37.26
N SER A 35 -5.25 -11.40 -37.45
CA SER A 35 -5.77 -10.57 -36.36
C SER A 35 -6.59 -11.48 -35.44
N ALA A 36 -5.94 -12.50 -34.90
CA ALA A 36 -6.47 -13.28 -33.80
C ALA A 36 -6.70 -12.30 -32.66
N ALA A 37 -7.96 -12.04 -32.36
CA ALA A 37 -8.35 -11.28 -31.18
C ALA A 37 -7.62 -11.91 -30.00
N LEU A 38 -6.66 -11.17 -29.44
CA LEU A 38 -5.91 -11.60 -28.25
C LEU A 38 -6.91 -12.16 -27.24
N PRO A 39 -6.70 -13.35 -26.67
CA PRO A 39 -7.64 -13.95 -25.74
C PRO A 39 -7.93 -12.92 -24.64
N LYS A 40 -9.20 -12.64 -24.42
CA LYS A 40 -9.64 -11.76 -23.31
C LYS A 40 -9.25 -12.46 -22.02
N HIS A 41 -8.09 -12.13 -21.49
CA HIS A 41 -7.63 -12.64 -20.21
C HIS A 41 -8.70 -12.37 -19.16
N GLY A 42 -8.98 -13.36 -18.32
CA GLY A 42 -9.92 -13.23 -17.19
C GLY A 42 -9.50 -12.08 -16.26
N PHE A 43 -10.44 -11.54 -15.50
CA PHE A 43 -10.22 -10.40 -14.60
C PHE A 43 -8.97 -10.59 -13.68
N PHE A 44 -8.80 -11.76 -13.07
CA PHE A 44 -7.66 -12.07 -12.21
C PHE A 44 -6.31 -12.08 -12.96
N VAL A 45 -6.28 -12.58 -14.20
CA VAL A 45 -5.05 -12.57 -15.00
C VAL A 45 -4.68 -11.14 -15.38
N ARG A 46 -5.65 -10.31 -15.77
CA ARG A 46 -5.43 -8.88 -16.06
C ARG A 46 -4.98 -8.10 -14.83
N LEU A 47 -5.49 -8.45 -13.66
CA LEU A 47 -5.10 -7.89 -12.37
C LEU A 47 -3.64 -8.24 -12.05
N TYR A 48 -3.28 -9.51 -12.18
CA TYR A 48 -1.92 -9.98 -11.90
C TYR A 48 -0.88 -9.48 -12.91
N THR A 49 -1.25 -9.38 -14.19
CA THR A 49 -0.36 -8.89 -15.26
C THR A 49 -0.30 -7.37 -15.37
N GLY A 50 -1.11 -6.63 -14.61
CA GLY A 50 -1.14 -5.16 -14.64
C GLY A 50 -1.62 -4.56 -15.99
N THR A 51 -2.33 -5.34 -16.82
CA THR A 51 -2.73 -4.94 -18.17
C THR A 51 -4.04 -4.14 -18.25
N GLY A 52 -4.44 -3.45 -17.16
CA GLY A 52 -5.59 -2.55 -17.15
C GLY A 52 -6.88 -3.20 -16.67
N ALA A 53 -6.88 -3.78 -15.44
CA ALA A 53 -8.07 -4.33 -14.81
C ALA A 53 -9.02 -3.25 -14.29
N PHE A 54 -8.48 -2.10 -13.84
CA PHE A 54 -9.23 -1.01 -13.22
C PHE A 54 -9.04 0.33 -13.93
N GLU A 55 -10.12 1.07 -14.07
CA GLU A 55 -10.12 2.47 -14.49
C GLU A 55 -10.22 3.39 -13.26
N VAL A 56 -9.11 3.56 -12.55
CA VAL A 56 -9.05 4.44 -11.37
C VAL A 56 -9.13 5.90 -11.81
N ILE A 57 -8.27 6.30 -12.74
CA ILE A 57 -8.16 7.70 -13.19
C ILE A 57 -9.38 8.13 -14.00
N GLY A 58 -9.96 7.25 -14.81
CA GLY A 58 -11.19 7.53 -15.54
C GLY A 58 -12.40 7.83 -14.65
N ARG A 59 -12.44 7.20 -13.47
CA ARG A 59 -13.50 7.38 -12.47
C ARG A 59 -13.11 8.28 -11.30
N ARG A 60 -12.14 9.17 -11.47
CA ARG A 60 -11.60 10.03 -10.40
C ARG A 60 -12.66 10.86 -9.67
N LYS A 61 -13.74 11.30 -10.35
CA LYS A 61 -14.84 12.03 -9.69
C LYS A 61 -15.54 11.19 -8.63
N LEU A 62 -15.71 9.89 -8.87
CA LEU A 62 -16.28 8.95 -7.91
C LEU A 62 -15.34 8.78 -6.71
N TRP A 63 -14.04 8.62 -6.96
CA TRP A 63 -13.06 8.46 -5.88
C TRP A 63 -12.91 9.73 -5.02
N TYR A 64 -12.99 10.93 -5.63
CA TYR A 64 -13.05 12.18 -4.86
C TYR A 64 -14.33 12.30 -4.04
N LEU A 65 -15.46 11.85 -4.56
CA LEU A 65 -16.71 11.83 -3.80
C LEU A 65 -16.61 10.89 -2.59
N VAL A 66 -16.11 9.66 -2.81
CA VAL A 66 -15.92 8.68 -1.74
C VAL A 66 -14.93 9.22 -0.69
N SER A 67 -13.76 9.68 -1.12
CA SER A 67 -12.77 10.28 -0.21
C SER A 67 -13.31 11.49 0.53
N GLY A 68 -14.07 12.34 -0.14
CA GLY A 68 -14.74 13.51 0.48
C GLY A 68 -15.76 13.11 1.54
N ILE A 69 -16.55 12.07 1.29
CA ILE A 69 -17.50 11.53 2.28
C ILE A 69 -16.74 10.95 3.48
N ILE A 70 -15.69 10.18 3.26
CA ILE A 70 -14.85 9.62 4.34
C ILE A 70 -14.30 10.75 5.22
N VAL A 71 -13.70 11.79 4.61
CA VAL A 71 -13.16 12.95 5.33
C VAL A 71 -14.28 13.71 6.06
N ALA A 72 -15.43 13.89 5.43
CA ALA A 72 -16.56 14.57 6.07
C ALA A 72 -17.07 13.81 7.31
N ILE A 73 -17.18 12.49 7.23
CA ILE A 73 -17.54 11.62 8.37
C ILE A 73 -16.47 11.71 9.46
N ALA A 74 -15.18 11.65 9.08
CA ALA A 74 -14.06 11.76 9.99
C ALA A 74 -14.10 13.09 10.78
N ILE A 75 -14.23 14.21 10.06
CA ILE A 75 -14.31 15.54 10.69
C ILE A 75 -15.58 15.69 11.54
N ALA A 76 -16.72 15.24 11.05
CA ALA A 76 -17.96 15.26 11.81
C ALA A 76 -17.85 14.46 13.12
N SER A 77 -17.24 13.29 13.07
CA SER A 77 -16.98 12.49 14.26
C SER A 77 -16.08 13.21 15.26
N MET A 78 -14.96 13.78 14.80
CA MET A 78 -14.05 14.53 15.67
C MET A 78 -14.72 15.75 16.33
N VAL A 79 -15.62 16.43 15.62
CA VAL A 79 -16.33 17.61 16.15
C VAL A 79 -17.45 17.22 17.11
N LEU A 80 -18.21 16.16 16.81
CA LEU A 80 -19.40 15.79 17.59
C LEU A 80 -19.07 14.91 18.79
N ARG A 81 -18.07 14.03 18.65
CA ARG A 81 -17.73 13.04 19.68
C ARG A 81 -16.42 13.36 20.42
N GLY A 82 -15.51 14.09 19.77
CA GLY A 82 -14.18 14.38 20.32
C GLY A 82 -13.26 13.16 20.30
N PHE A 83 -12.24 13.18 21.14
CA PHE A 83 -11.27 12.11 21.33
C PHE A 83 -11.32 11.61 22.78
N THR A 84 -11.08 10.32 22.96
CA THR A 84 -10.85 9.72 24.26
C THR A 84 -9.33 9.63 24.48
N PHE A 85 -8.78 10.55 25.28
CA PHE A 85 -7.34 10.54 25.55
C PHE A 85 -7.02 9.58 26.68
N GLY A 86 -5.87 8.92 26.63
CA GLY A 86 -5.35 8.08 27.71
C GLY A 86 -4.85 8.91 28.89
N ILE A 87 -4.73 8.25 30.05
CA ILE A 87 -4.14 8.88 31.27
C ILE A 87 -2.75 9.45 31.03
N ASP A 88 -2.03 8.94 30.03
CA ASP A 88 -0.72 9.42 29.63
C ASP A 88 -0.73 10.86 29.09
N PHE A 89 -1.89 11.33 28.59
CA PHE A 89 -2.07 12.66 28.02
C PHE A 89 -2.85 13.62 28.92
N GLU A 90 -3.90 13.15 29.57
CA GLU A 90 -4.74 13.98 30.43
C GLU A 90 -4.35 13.88 31.90
N GLY A 91 -3.56 12.89 32.27
CA GLY A 91 -3.36 12.49 33.65
C GLY A 91 -4.45 11.50 34.11
N GLY A 92 -4.37 11.05 35.34
CA GLY A 92 -5.34 10.14 35.91
C GLY A 92 -4.73 8.87 36.50
N THR A 93 -5.60 7.98 36.93
CA THR A 93 -5.20 6.68 37.50
C THR A 93 -5.85 5.56 36.70
N LYS A 94 -5.05 4.57 36.31
CA LYS A 94 -5.48 3.33 35.68
C LYS A 94 -5.26 2.17 36.63
N VAL A 95 -6.33 1.46 36.95
CA VAL A 95 -6.26 0.25 37.80
C VAL A 95 -6.58 -0.94 36.89
N SER A 96 -5.75 -1.98 36.94
CA SER A 96 -5.92 -3.19 36.13
C SER A 96 -5.97 -4.41 37.00
N MET A 97 -6.92 -5.34 36.73
CA MET A 97 -7.04 -6.62 37.45
C MET A 97 -7.43 -7.73 36.50
N PRO A 98 -7.04 -9.00 36.75
CA PRO A 98 -7.58 -10.14 36.03
C PRO A 98 -9.11 -10.21 36.12
N SER A 99 -9.78 -10.51 35.02
CA SER A 99 -11.25 -10.70 35.01
C SER A 99 -11.67 -12.03 35.63
N ALA A 100 -10.74 -12.98 35.81
CA ALA A 100 -10.97 -14.26 36.46
C ALA A 100 -10.99 -14.10 37.97
N GLY A 101 -12.14 -14.09 38.56
CA GLY A 101 -12.35 -14.05 40.03
C GLY A 101 -12.81 -15.38 40.59
N SER A 102 -12.93 -15.46 41.95
CA SER A 102 -13.42 -16.66 42.64
C SER A 102 -14.86 -16.99 42.32
N ALA A 103 -15.71 -15.99 42.01
CA ALA A 103 -17.12 -16.14 41.67
C ALA A 103 -17.38 -16.29 40.15
N GLY A 104 -16.33 -16.37 39.30
CA GLY A 104 -16.43 -16.43 37.85
C GLY A 104 -15.83 -15.21 37.14
N THR A 105 -16.22 -14.96 35.89
CA THR A 105 -15.73 -13.84 35.11
C THR A 105 -16.41 -12.53 35.55
N VAL A 106 -15.62 -11.54 35.87
CA VAL A 106 -16.07 -10.20 36.30
C VAL A 106 -16.58 -9.43 35.10
N THR A 107 -17.76 -8.79 35.22
CA THR A 107 -18.34 -7.95 34.18
C THR A 107 -17.99 -6.47 34.39
N VAL A 108 -17.99 -5.68 33.32
CA VAL A 108 -17.74 -4.23 33.35
C VAL A 108 -18.70 -3.54 34.34
N GLN A 109 -19.98 -3.85 34.27
CA GLN A 109 -21.01 -3.25 35.15
C GLN A 109 -20.74 -3.48 36.64
N GLN A 110 -20.35 -4.71 37.01
CA GLN A 110 -20.03 -5.04 38.43
C GLN A 110 -18.85 -4.22 38.93
N VAL A 111 -17.85 -3.97 38.07
CA VAL A 111 -16.68 -3.18 38.43
C VAL A 111 -17.04 -1.70 38.60
N GLU A 112 -17.86 -1.15 37.70
CA GLU A 112 -18.39 0.21 37.81
C GLU A 112 -19.18 0.39 39.12
N ASP A 113 -20.02 -0.59 39.49
CA ASP A 113 -20.80 -0.54 40.73
C ASP A 113 -19.91 -0.55 41.99
N VAL A 114 -18.85 -1.37 42.01
CA VAL A 114 -17.89 -1.40 43.12
C VAL A 114 -17.10 -0.07 43.18
N PHE A 115 -16.67 0.44 42.05
CA PHE A 115 -15.95 1.72 41.97
C PHE A 115 -16.82 2.87 42.52
N ASN A 116 -18.07 2.98 41.99
CA ASN A 116 -19.04 3.99 42.40
C ASN A 116 -19.33 3.92 43.92
N LYS A 117 -19.48 2.70 44.45
CA LYS A 117 -19.75 2.48 45.87
C LYS A 117 -18.57 2.87 46.78
N THR A 118 -17.34 2.66 46.27
CA THR A 118 -16.12 2.86 47.04
C THR A 118 -15.68 4.31 47.08
N LEU A 119 -15.76 5.00 45.92
CA LEU A 119 -15.25 6.35 45.74
C LEU A 119 -16.33 7.42 45.58
N ASN A 120 -17.60 7.00 45.58
CA ASN A 120 -18.78 7.88 45.40
C ASN A 120 -18.72 8.76 44.13
N ARG A 121 -18.06 8.25 43.10
CA ARG A 121 -17.96 8.85 41.74
C ARG A 121 -17.85 7.76 40.69
N ALA A 122 -18.24 8.07 39.43
CA ALA A 122 -18.11 7.13 38.34
C ALA A 122 -16.68 7.05 37.82
N PRO A 123 -16.22 5.90 37.34
CA PRO A 123 -14.98 5.81 36.59
C PRO A 123 -15.18 6.49 35.21
N GLU A 124 -14.10 7.00 34.59
CA GLU A 124 -14.15 7.54 33.23
C GLU A 124 -14.45 6.45 32.21
N SER A 125 -13.81 5.29 32.35
CA SER A 125 -14.08 4.12 31.54
C SER A 125 -13.69 2.83 32.25
N VAL A 126 -14.42 1.74 31.91
CA VAL A 126 -14.06 0.37 32.28
C VAL A 126 -14.06 -0.49 31.04
N VAL A 127 -12.91 -1.10 30.71
CA VAL A 127 -12.72 -1.89 29.49
C VAL A 127 -12.21 -3.28 29.84
N LEU A 128 -12.75 -4.29 29.16
CA LEU A 128 -12.24 -5.66 29.23
C LEU A 128 -11.28 -5.90 28.07
N VAL A 129 -10.03 -6.25 28.36
CA VAL A 129 -8.99 -6.55 27.38
C VAL A 129 -8.58 -8.00 27.47
N GLY A 130 -8.46 -8.68 26.34
CA GLY A 130 -8.14 -10.11 26.29
C GLY A 130 -9.35 -11.00 26.36
N SER A 131 -9.15 -12.31 26.50
CA SER A 131 -10.23 -13.30 26.54
C SER A 131 -9.90 -14.48 27.46
N GLY A 132 -10.93 -15.14 27.99
CA GLY A 132 -10.75 -16.32 28.84
C GLY A 132 -9.98 -16.00 30.12
N ALA A 133 -9.02 -16.87 30.46
CA ALA A 133 -8.27 -16.75 31.71
C ALA A 133 -7.28 -15.58 31.76
N SER A 134 -6.88 -15.04 30.62
CA SER A 134 -5.95 -13.90 30.48
C SER A 134 -6.68 -12.55 30.33
N ALA A 135 -8.01 -12.55 30.34
CA ALA A 135 -8.77 -11.31 30.25
C ALA A 135 -8.51 -10.43 31.47
N THR A 136 -8.26 -9.15 31.22
CA THR A 136 -7.92 -8.12 32.22
C THR A 136 -8.96 -7.00 32.15
N VAL A 137 -9.54 -6.63 33.29
CA VAL A 137 -10.36 -5.42 33.43
C VAL A 137 -9.45 -4.24 33.69
N GLN A 138 -9.61 -3.18 32.92
CA GLN A 138 -8.91 -1.90 33.06
C GLN A 138 -9.92 -0.81 33.42
N ILE A 139 -9.69 -0.14 34.55
CA ILE A 139 -10.50 0.95 35.07
C ILE A 139 -9.71 2.23 34.93
N ARG A 140 -10.26 3.24 34.28
CA ARG A 140 -9.72 4.60 34.20
C ARG A 140 -10.53 5.54 35.09
N SER A 141 -9.83 6.43 35.76
CA SER A 141 -10.45 7.49 36.53
C SER A 141 -9.54 8.72 36.58
N GLU A 142 -10.09 9.85 36.98
CA GLU A 142 -9.30 10.99 37.46
C GLU A 142 -8.24 10.55 38.44
N THR A 143 -7.24 11.40 38.67
CA THR A 143 -6.16 11.10 39.60
C THR A 143 -6.69 10.71 40.97
N LEU A 144 -6.37 9.49 41.39
CA LEU A 144 -6.67 8.99 42.75
C LEU A 144 -5.50 9.28 43.70
N THR A 145 -5.83 9.59 44.92
CA THR A 145 -4.83 9.62 46.00
C THR A 145 -4.40 8.19 46.36
N ASN A 146 -3.24 8.05 47.02
CA ASN A 146 -2.76 6.73 47.46
C ASN A 146 -3.77 6.02 48.36
N ASP A 147 -4.48 6.76 49.22
CA ASP A 147 -5.50 6.22 50.12
C ASP A 147 -6.74 5.74 49.34
N GLU A 148 -7.18 6.49 48.30
CA GLU A 148 -8.29 6.10 47.48
C GLU A 148 -7.94 4.87 46.62
N THR A 149 -6.71 4.83 46.08
CA THR A 149 -6.21 3.68 45.29
C THR A 149 -6.19 2.41 46.17
N GLU A 150 -5.71 2.51 47.42
CA GLU A 150 -5.68 1.34 48.31
C GLU A 150 -7.08 0.92 48.79
N LYS A 151 -7.99 1.87 49.01
CA LYS A 151 -9.41 1.57 49.30
C LYS A 151 -10.05 0.86 48.13
N LEU A 152 -9.84 1.36 46.91
CA LEU A 152 -10.38 0.75 45.68
C LEU A 152 -9.80 -0.65 45.47
N ARG A 153 -8.48 -0.82 45.63
CA ARG A 153 -7.80 -2.12 45.52
C ARG A 153 -8.40 -3.13 46.50
N THR A 154 -8.64 -2.69 47.75
CA THR A 154 -9.24 -3.53 48.79
C THR A 154 -10.68 -3.91 48.41
N ALA A 155 -11.49 -2.94 47.99
CA ALA A 155 -12.89 -3.19 47.59
C ALA A 155 -13.00 -4.12 46.38
N LEU A 156 -12.14 -3.96 45.38
CA LEU A 156 -12.09 -4.84 44.20
C LEU A 156 -11.65 -6.26 44.60
N PHE A 157 -10.66 -6.37 45.52
CA PHE A 157 -10.23 -7.67 46.01
C PHE A 157 -11.35 -8.36 46.82
N ASP A 158 -12.00 -7.67 47.73
CA ASP A 158 -13.08 -8.21 48.54
C ASP A 158 -14.30 -8.64 47.69
N ALA A 159 -14.61 -7.87 46.67
CA ALA A 159 -15.75 -8.16 45.78
C ALA A 159 -15.46 -9.30 44.80
N PHE A 160 -14.27 -9.38 44.21
CA PHE A 160 -14.02 -10.26 43.06
C PHE A 160 -12.98 -11.36 43.31
N GLN A 161 -12.11 -11.18 44.30
CA GLN A 161 -11.00 -12.10 44.62
C GLN A 161 -10.23 -12.54 43.37
N PRO A 162 -9.65 -11.59 42.60
CA PRO A 162 -8.97 -11.90 41.38
C PRO A 162 -7.82 -12.87 41.58
N LYS A 163 -7.73 -13.86 40.66
CA LYS A 163 -6.73 -14.94 40.75
C LYS A 163 -5.44 -14.57 40.05
N GLY A 164 -4.33 -14.84 40.66
CA GLY A 164 -3.00 -14.77 40.07
C GLY A 164 -2.73 -15.91 39.10
N THR A 165 -1.52 -15.91 38.53
CA THR A 165 -1.05 -16.99 37.65
C THR A 165 -0.91 -18.34 38.35
N ASP A 166 -0.80 -18.30 39.67
CA ASP A 166 -0.82 -19.47 40.59
C ASP A 166 -2.24 -19.99 40.92
N GLY A 167 -3.26 -19.34 40.40
CA GLY A 167 -4.68 -19.67 40.62
C GLY A 167 -5.20 -19.26 41.99
N GLN A 168 -4.38 -18.61 42.85
CA GLN A 168 -4.79 -18.15 44.17
C GLN A 168 -5.25 -16.69 44.11
N PRO A 169 -6.28 -16.31 44.92
CA PRO A 169 -6.68 -14.92 45.05
C PRO A 169 -5.56 -14.08 45.67
N SER A 170 -5.20 -12.98 45.03
CA SER A 170 -4.17 -12.08 45.55
C SER A 170 -4.47 -10.61 45.26
N LYS A 171 -4.29 -9.75 46.25
CA LYS A 171 -4.34 -8.29 46.07
C LYS A 171 -3.25 -7.75 45.12
N GLN A 172 -2.12 -8.44 45.06
CA GLN A 172 -0.96 -8.03 44.30
C GLN A 172 -1.16 -8.13 42.78
N VAL A 173 -2.19 -8.88 42.33
CA VAL A 173 -2.57 -8.96 40.91
C VAL A 173 -3.38 -7.75 40.42
N ILE A 174 -3.84 -6.91 41.38
CA ILE A 174 -4.45 -5.61 41.06
C ILE A 174 -3.30 -4.60 40.98
N SER A 175 -2.96 -4.19 39.78
CA SER A 175 -1.94 -3.18 39.49
C SER A 175 -2.58 -1.82 39.27
N ASP A 176 -1.89 -0.78 39.66
CA ASP A 176 -2.26 0.60 39.41
C ASP A 176 -1.11 1.35 38.71
N SER A 177 -1.48 2.36 37.96
CA SER A 177 -0.55 3.32 37.36
C SER A 177 -1.21 4.69 37.42
N ALA A 178 -0.51 5.66 37.94
CA ALA A 178 -0.98 7.03 38.02
C ALA A 178 -0.06 7.97 37.27
N VAL A 179 -0.64 8.88 36.53
CA VAL A 179 0.07 9.89 35.75
C VAL A 179 -0.46 11.26 36.16
N SER A 180 0.44 12.19 36.47
CA SER A 180 0.04 13.55 36.80
C SER A 180 -0.34 14.33 35.53
N GLU A 181 -1.30 15.25 35.65
CA GLU A 181 -1.71 16.14 34.54
C GLU A 181 -0.55 16.93 33.94
N THR A 182 0.41 17.37 34.79
CA THR A 182 1.62 18.07 34.32
C THR A 182 2.48 17.19 33.41
N TRP A 183 2.62 15.92 33.74
CA TRP A 183 3.35 14.94 32.92
C TRP A 183 2.63 14.66 31.62
N GLY A 184 1.31 14.47 31.67
CA GLY A 184 0.47 14.26 30.50
C GLY A 184 0.57 15.41 29.51
N GLY A 185 0.52 16.66 30.01
CA GLY A 185 0.70 17.84 29.16
C GLY A 185 2.06 17.91 28.47
N GLN A 186 3.15 17.50 29.15
CA GLN A 186 4.47 17.43 28.52
C GLN A 186 4.57 16.36 27.44
N ILE A 187 3.95 15.19 27.63
CA ILE A 187 3.92 14.12 26.64
C ILE A 187 3.13 14.59 25.40
N THR A 188 1.97 15.21 25.60
CA THR A 188 1.15 15.77 24.52
C THR A 188 1.95 16.76 23.69
N GLN A 189 2.65 17.71 24.33
CA GLN A 189 3.48 18.68 23.62
C GLN A 189 4.57 18.00 22.79
N LYS A 190 5.29 17.02 23.35
CA LYS A 190 6.35 16.30 22.64
C LYS A 190 5.81 15.46 21.49
N ALA A 191 4.63 14.85 21.65
CA ALA A 191 3.96 14.10 20.61
C ALA A 191 3.59 14.99 19.40
N LEU A 192 3.04 16.19 19.66
CA LEU A 192 2.74 17.17 18.61
C LEU A 192 4.00 17.69 17.92
N ILE A 193 5.06 17.97 18.67
CA ILE A 193 6.36 18.37 18.09
C ILE A 193 6.90 17.26 17.19
N ALA A 194 6.87 16.00 17.64
CA ALA A 194 7.33 14.86 16.85
C ALA A 194 6.53 14.72 15.53
N LEU A 195 5.20 14.89 15.58
CA LEU A 195 4.35 14.88 14.39
C LEU A 195 4.72 16.01 13.40
N VAL A 196 4.91 17.23 13.90
CA VAL A 196 5.30 18.37 13.06
C VAL A 196 6.68 18.15 12.44
N ILE A 197 7.66 17.70 13.23
CA ILE A 197 9.00 17.39 12.73
C ILE A 197 8.93 16.31 11.64
N PHE A 198 8.15 15.25 11.86
CA PHE A 198 7.96 14.21 10.86
C PHE A 198 7.38 14.76 9.55
N LEU A 199 6.31 15.57 9.62
CA LEU A 199 5.69 16.17 8.44
C LEU A 199 6.64 17.11 7.70
N VAL A 200 7.46 17.89 8.42
CA VAL A 200 8.48 18.76 7.83
C VAL A 200 9.56 17.93 7.12
N LEU A 201 10.10 16.91 7.78
CA LEU A 201 11.11 16.03 7.18
C LEU A 201 10.58 15.28 5.96
N ALA A 202 9.36 14.76 6.04
CA ALA A 202 8.67 14.13 4.92
C ALA A 202 8.49 15.11 3.75
N SER A 203 8.06 16.36 4.05
CA SER A 203 7.90 17.42 3.04
C SER A 203 9.22 17.73 2.33
N ILE A 204 10.30 17.89 3.08
CA ILE A 204 11.64 18.17 2.55
C ILE A 204 12.09 17.01 1.66
N TYR A 205 11.96 15.76 2.14
CA TYR A 205 12.34 14.58 1.38
C TYR A 205 11.59 14.49 0.05
N ILE A 206 10.26 14.64 0.09
CA ILE A 206 9.42 14.55 -1.12
C ILE A 206 9.70 15.71 -2.07
N ALA A 207 9.85 16.94 -1.57
CA ALA A 207 10.14 18.11 -2.39
C ALA A 207 11.52 18.02 -3.09
N TRP A 208 12.49 17.37 -2.45
CA TRP A 208 13.80 17.14 -3.03
C TRP A 208 13.80 16.01 -4.06
N ARG A 209 13.01 14.93 -3.83
CA ARG A 209 13.01 13.71 -4.66
C ARG A 209 12.08 13.83 -5.87
N TYR A 210 10.97 14.56 -5.75
CA TYR A 210 9.88 14.56 -6.72
C TYR A 210 9.56 15.94 -7.27
N GLU A 211 8.90 15.95 -8.43
CA GLU A 211 8.34 17.17 -8.98
C GLU A 211 7.27 17.79 -8.05
N ARG A 212 7.15 19.12 -8.11
CA ARG A 212 6.22 19.89 -7.25
C ARG A 212 4.78 19.35 -7.18
N TYR A 213 4.24 18.83 -8.29
CA TYR A 213 2.87 18.31 -8.30
C TYR A 213 2.76 16.97 -7.58
N MET A 214 3.76 16.11 -7.71
CA MET A 214 3.88 14.88 -6.93
C MET A 214 4.05 15.18 -5.45
N ALA A 215 4.89 16.15 -5.11
CA ALA A 215 5.10 16.58 -3.73
C ALA A 215 3.79 17.09 -3.09
N ILE A 216 3.04 17.94 -3.78
CA ILE A 216 1.74 18.44 -3.29
C ILE A 216 0.75 17.29 -3.12
N ALA A 217 0.66 16.37 -4.08
CA ALA A 217 -0.26 15.23 -3.99
C ALA A 217 0.10 14.29 -2.83
N ALA A 218 1.39 13.98 -2.62
CA ALA A 218 1.85 13.15 -1.51
C ALA A 218 1.56 13.79 -0.15
N MET A 219 1.84 15.09 0.00
CA MET A 219 1.54 15.81 1.24
C MET A 219 0.05 15.88 1.54
N ALA A 220 -0.78 16.12 0.52
CA ALA A 220 -2.23 16.07 0.67
C ALA A 220 -2.72 14.67 1.09
N THR A 221 -2.06 13.61 0.62
CA THR A 221 -2.36 12.23 1.01
C THR A 221 -1.98 11.95 2.46
N LEU A 222 -0.81 12.40 2.93
CA LEU A 222 -0.44 12.29 4.34
C LEU A 222 -1.43 13.00 5.27
N VAL A 223 -1.88 14.21 4.88
CA VAL A 223 -2.91 14.94 5.63
C VAL A 223 -4.25 14.19 5.60
N PHE A 224 -4.63 13.63 4.47
CA PHE A 224 -5.81 12.78 4.34
C PHE A 224 -5.73 11.57 5.30
N ASP A 225 -4.61 10.85 5.31
CA ASP A 225 -4.40 9.67 6.16
C ASP A 225 -4.47 10.03 7.65
N LEU A 226 -3.87 11.16 8.03
CA LEU A 226 -3.94 11.68 9.40
C LEU A 226 -5.39 11.97 9.81
N ILE A 227 -6.13 12.71 8.98
CA ILE A 227 -7.52 13.09 9.27
C ILE A 227 -8.42 11.84 9.35
N VAL A 228 -8.28 10.91 8.40
CA VAL A 228 -9.13 9.73 8.37
C VAL A 228 -8.82 8.80 9.54
N THR A 229 -7.54 8.56 9.85
CA THR A 229 -7.14 7.72 10.99
C THR A 229 -7.63 8.34 12.31
N ALA A 230 -7.42 9.64 12.51
CA ALA A 230 -7.94 10.36 13.67
C ALA A 230 -9.48 10.30 13.74
N GLY A 231 -10.15 10.44 12.61
CA GLY A 231 -11.61 10.34 12.51
C GLY A 231 -12.15 8.95 12.89
N VAL A 232 -11.47 7.88 12.48
CA VAL A 232 -11.83 6.50 12.86
C VAL A 232 -11.67 6.31 14.37
N TYR A 233 -10.57 6.84 14.95
CA TYR A 233 -10.35 6.81 16.40
C TYR A 233 -11.48 7.51 17.17
N SER A 234 -11.83 8.71 16.74
CA SER A 234 -12.96 9.46 17.31
C SER A 234 -14.31 8.74 17.12
N LEU A 235 -14.55 8.17 15.91
CA LEU A 235 -15.81 7.51 15.58
C LEU A 235 -16.06 6.24 16.44
N VAL A 236 -15.02 5.43 16.60
CA VAL A 236 -15.12 4.18 17.39
C VAL A 236 -14.98 4.46 18.88
N GLY A 237 -14.27 5.53 19.26
CA GLY A 237 -13.97 5.86 20.65
C GLY A 237 -12.74 5.11 21.18
N PHE A 238 -11.78 4.83 20.29
CA PHE A 238 -10.51 4.25 20.70
C PHE A 238 -9.70 5.24 21.53
N GLU A 239 -8.96 4.70 22.51
CA GLU A 239 -8.12 5.51 23.37
C GLU A 239 -6.86 6.01 22.63
N VAL A 240 -6.60 7.30 22.73
CA VAL A 240 -5.37 7.91 22.21
C VAL A 240 -4.31 7.88 23.28
N THR A 241 -3.26 7.07 23.08
CA THR A 241 -2.13 6.89 23.99
C THR A 241 -0.82 7.27 23.31
N PRO A 242 0.31 7.38 24.00
CA PRO A 242 1.62 7.54 23.35
C PRO A 242 1.93 6.44 22.34
N ALA A 243 1.49 5.21 22.62
CA ALA A 243 1.61 4.09 21.67
C ALA A 243 0.84 4.36 20.35
N THR A 244 -0.35 4.97 20.45
CA THR A 244 -1.12 5.41 19.28
C THR A 244 -0.35 6.42 18.44
N VAL A 245 0.31 7.41 19.07
CA VAL A 245 1.10 8.42 18.35
C VAL A 245 2.30 7.79 17.65
N ILE A 246 3.02 6.90 18.32
CA ILE A 246 4.16 6.16 17.73
C ILE A 246 3.68 5.33 16.53
N GLY A 247 2.57 4.61 16.70
CA GLY A 247 1.96 3.84 15.64
C GLY A 247 1.51 4.72 14.46
N LEU A 248 0.92 5.90 14.74
CA LEU A 248 0.52 6.86 13.73
C LEU A 248 1.71 7.36 12.90
N LEU A 249 2.81 7.75 13.53
CA LEU A 249 4.03 8.17 12.83
C LEU A 249 4.59 7.05 11.95
N THR A 250 4.58 5.81 12.46
CA THR A 250 5.03 4.63 11.71
C THR A 250 4.18 4.40 10.47
N ILE A 251 2.85 4.51 10.60
CA ILE A 251 1.92 4.31 9.48
C ILE A 251 1.97 5.44 8.45
N LEU A 252 2.18 6.68 8.87
CA LEU A 252 2.40 7.78 7.93
C LEU A 252 3.65 7.53 7.07
N GLY A 253 4.73 6.96 7.67
CA GLY A 253 5.91 6.53 6.92
C GLY A 253 5.60 5.41 5.91
N PHE A 254 4.81 4.43 6.31
CA PHE A 254 4.34 3.34 5.44
C PHE A 254 3.48 3.87 4.27
N SER A 255 2.50 4.72 4.56
CA SER A 255 1.63 5.33 3.55
C SER A 255 2.41 6.17 2.55
N LEU A 256 3.39 6.94 3.05
CA LEU A 256 4.31 7.69 2.19
C LEU A 256 5.09 6.76 1.26
N TYR A 257 5.61 5.66 1.78
CA TYR A 257 6.36 4.68 0.99
C TYR A 257 5.49 4.06 -0.13
N ASP A 258 4.25 3.69 0.17
CA ASP A 258 3.33 3.14 -0.84
C ASP A 258 2.97 4.18 -1.92
N THR A 259 2.71 5.43 -1.52
CA THR A 259 2.48 6.55 -2.44
C THR A 259 3.68 6.79 -3.36
N VAL A 260 4.90 6.76 -2.80
CA VAL A 260 6.16 6.92 -3.54
C VAL A 260 6.33 5.85 -4.61
N ILE A 261 6.04 4.59 -4.31
CA ILE A 261 6.12 3.48 -5.28
C ILE A 261 5.20 3.71 -6.48
N VAL A 262 3.96 4.15 -6.22
CA VAL A 262 3.01 4.45 -7.29
C VAL A 262 3.50 5.64 -8.12
N PHE A 263 4.02 6.67 -7.48
CA PHE A 263 4.52 7.87 -8.16
C PHE A 263 5.77 7.61 -9.00
N ASP A 264 6.71 6.78 -8.52
CA ASP A 264 7.86 6.34 -9.31
C ASP A 264 7.41 5.63 -10.60
N LYS A 265 6.37 4.79 -10.49
CA LYS A 265 5.82 4.11 -11.67
C LYS A 265 5.06 5.04 -12.60
N VAL A 266 4.38 6.05 -12.05
CA VAL A 266 3.76 7.11 -12.88
C VAL A 266 4.84 7.91 -13.60
N GLU A 267 5.93 8.30 -12.92
CA GLU A 267 7.06 9.02 -13.50
C GLU A 267 7.70 8.21 -14.62
N GLU A 268 7.99 6.92 -14.38
CA GLU A 268 8.54 6.00 -15.37
C GLU A 268 7.65 5.91 -16.63
N ASN A 269 6.34 5.65 -16.45
CA ASN A 269 5.41 5.49 -17.56
C ASN A 269 5.16 6.81 -18.33
N THR A 270 5.26 7.95 -17.63
CA THR A 270 5.02 9.27 -18.24
C THR A 270 6.31 9.95 -18.71
N HIS A 271 7.46 9.31 -18.53
CA HIS A 271 8.72 9.87 -19.03
C HIS A 271 8.67 10.05 -20.54
N GLY A 272 9.01 11.25 -21.02
CA GLY A 272 9.02 11.56 -22.46
C GLY A 272 7.64 11.49 -23.17
N PHE A 273 6.52 11.54 -22.42
CA PHE A 273 5.18 11.50 -23.01
C PHE A 273 4.94 12.56 -24.11
N GLU A 274 5.67 13.68 -24.05
CA GLU A 274 5.57 14.77 -25.02
C GLU A 274 5.93 14.36 -26.45
N HIS A 275 6.82 13.36 -26.57
CA HIS A 275 7.32 12.87 -27.87
C HIS A 275 6.42 11.78 -28.45
N THR A 276 5.42 11.31 -27.72
CA THR A 276 4.50 10.26 -28.18
C THR A 276 3.08 10.82 -28.33
N THR A 277 2.30 10.30 -29.28
CA THR A 277 0.88 10.67 -29.46
C THR A 277 -0.03 9.45 -29.35
N ARG A 278 0.46 8.39 -28.66
CA ARG A 278 -0.25 7.11 -28.56
C ARG A 278 -1.23 7.08 -27.39
N ARG A 279 -0.83 7.64 -26.24
CA ARG A 279 -1.60 7.65 -24.99
C ARG A 279 -1.58 9.03 -24.37
N THR A 280 -2.65 9.39 -23.66
CA THR A 280 -2.72 10.59 -22.83
C THR A 280 -1.93 10.39 -21.54
N PHE A 281 -1.60 11.48 -20.84
CA PHE A 281 -0.97 11.42 -19.50
C PHE A 281 -1.83 10.61 -18.51
N ALA A 282 -3.14 10.85 -18.50
CA ALA A 282 -4.08 10.13 -17.64
C ALA A 282 -4.11 8.61 -17.92
N GLU A 283 -4.04 8.20 -19.20
CA GLU A 283 -3.98 6.77 -19.55
C GLU A 283 -2.67 6.10 -19.14
N GLN A 284 -1.56 6.82 -19.23
CA GLN A 284 -0.26 6.33 -18.77
C GLN A 284 -0.21 6.22 -17.25
N ALA A 285 -0.75 7.20 -16.52
CA ALA A 285 -0.88 7.16 -15.07
C ALA A 285 -1.82 6.02 -14.62
N ASN A 286 -2.94 5.79 -15.32
CA ASN A 286 -3.83 4.67 -15.03
C ASN A 286 -3.15 3.31 -15.25
N LEU A 287 -2.29 3.22 -16.27
CA LEU A 287 -1.48 2.02 -16.49
C LEU A 287 -0.49 1.81 -15.34
N ALA A 288 0.17 2.87 -14.84
CA ALA A 288 1.07 2.79 -13.70
C ALA A 288 0.37 2.27 -12.44
N VAL A 289 -0.83 2.79 -12.13
CA VAL A 289 -1.67 2.29 -11.03
C VAL A 289 -1.94 0.79 -11.18
N ASN A 290 -2.36 0.34 -12.37
CA ASN A 290 -2.63 -1.08 -12.58
C ASN A 290 -1.37 -1.96 -12.43
N GLN A 291 -0.20 -1.47 -12.83
CA GLN A 291 1.08 -2.18 -12.70
C GLN A 291 1.56 -2.28 -11.26
N THR A 292 1.26 -1.27 -10.43
CA THR A 292 1.66 -1.24 -9.01
C THR A 292 0.61 -1.84 -8.08
N PHE A 293 -0.64 -2.00 -8.54
CA PHE A 293 -1.78 -2.42 -7.73
C PHE A 293 -1.52 -3.70 -6.92
N MET A 294 -1.07 -4.78 -7.60
CA MET A 294 -0.78 -6.04 -6.91
C MET A 294 0.38 -5.93 -5.94
N ARG A 295 1.36 -5.05 -6.22
CA ARG A 295 2.46 -4.79 -5.31
C ARG A 295 1.97 -4.09 -4.04
N SER A 296 1.16 -3.03 -4.16
CA SER A 296 0.57 -2.33 -3.01
C SER A 296 -0.30 -3.25 -2.17
N ILE A 297 -1.16 -4.07 -2.79
CA ILE A 297 -1.98 -5.05 -2.06
C ILE A 297 -1.11 -6.09 -1.32
N ASN A 298 -0.10 -6.64 -1.98
CA ASN A 298 0.78 -7.62 -1.36
C ASN A 298 1.58 -7.02 -0.20
N THR A 299 2.10 -5.80 -0.37
CA THR A 299 2.83 -5.07 0.68
C THR A 299 1.93 -4.82 1.88
N SER A 300 0.70 -4.36 1.67
CA SER A 300 -0.29 -4.14 2.73
C SER A 300 -0.66 -5.44 3.43
N LEU A 301 -0.89 -6.53 2.68
CA LEU A 301 -1.21 -7.82 3.25
C LEU A 301 -0.08 -8.36 4.14
N ILE A 302 1.18 -8.27 3.66
CA ILE A 302 2.36 -8.67 4.43
C ILE A 302 2.52 -7.81 5.69
N SER A 303 2.24 -6.50 5.60
CA SER A 303 2.32 -5.58 6.75
C SER A 303 1.21 -5.82 7.78
N VAL A 304 0.04 -6.29 7.35
CA VAL A 304 -1.09 -6.60 8.25
C VAL A 304 -0.85 -7.90 9.04
N LEU A 305 -0.09 -8.88 8.51
CA LEU A 305 0.15 -10.14 9.19
C LEU A 305 0.78 -9.99 10.58
N PRO A 306 1.89 -9.21 10.78
CA PRO A 306 2.43 -8.97 12.11
C PRO A 306 1.46 -8.22 13.04
N ILE A 307 0.63 -7.32 12.49
CA ILE A 307 -0.36 -6.55 13.26
C ILE A 307 -1.46 -7.50 13.76
N ILE A 308 -1.95 -8.39 12.91
CA ILE A 308 -2.92 -9.42 13.32
C ILE A 308 -2.28 -10.36 14.35
N ALA A 309 -1.04 -10.79 14.16
CA ALA A 309 -0.32 -11.61 15.12
C ALA A 309 -0.20 -10.91 16.48
N LEU A 310 0.15 -9.61 16.48
CA LEU A 310 0.19 -8.78 17.69
C LEU A 310 -1.18 -8.71 18.36
N MET A 311 -2.24 -8.47 17.58
CA MET A 311 -3.62 -8.40 18.09
C MET A 311 -4.06 -9.73 18.73
N VAL A 312 -3.81 -10.85 18.03
CA VAL A 312 -4.23 -12.18 18.49
C VAL A 312 -3.39 -12.63 19.69
N VAL A 313 -2.06 -12.55 19.58
CA VAL A 313 -1.18 -13.12 20.61
C VAL A 313 -1.05 -12.19 21.81
N ALA A 314 -0.66 -10.92 21.59
CA ALA A 314 -0.37 -10.03 22.71
C ALA A 314 -1.65 -9.51 23.39
N VAL A 315 -2.66 -9.14 22.61
CA VAL A 315 -3.88 -8.53 23.15
C VAL A 315 -4.88 -9.60 23.58
N TRP A 316 -5.27 -10.48 22.65
CA TRP A 316 -6.36 -11.42 22.90
C TRP A 316 -5.94 -12.60 23.79
N LEU A 317 -4.73 -13.16 23.55
CA LEU A 317 -4.24 -14.33 24.30
C LEU A 317 -3.53 -13.95 25.63
N LEU A 318 -2.73 -12.87 25.61
CA LEU A 318 -1.94 -12.45 26.79
C LEU A 318 -2.56 -11.28 27.59
N GLY A 319 -3.59 -10.60 27.06
CA GLY A 319 -4.30 -9.52 27.75
C GLY A 319 -3.48 -8.22 27.93
N VAL A 320 -2.48 -7.99 27.07
CA VAL A 320 -1.60 -6.80 27.14
C VAL A 320 -2.27 -5.61 26.46
N GLY A 321 -3.02 -4.80 27.23
CA GLY A 321 -3.86 -3.70 26.70
C GLY A 321 -3.07 -2.58 26.03
N THR A 322 -1.87 -2.25 26.48
CA THR A 322 -1.04 -1.20 25.87
C THR A 322 -0.63 -1.51 24.42
N LEU A 323 -0.50 -2.79 24.07
CA LEU A 323 -0.21 -3.22 22.72
C LEU A 323 -1.44 -3.19 21.81
N MET A 324 -2.65 -3.15 22.40
CA MET A 324 -3.91 -3.03 21.66
C MET A 324 -3.97 -1.70 20.91
N ASP A 325 -3.67 -0.60 21.59
CA ASP A 325 -3.72 0.74 20.96
C ASP A 325 -2.75 0.87 19.79
N LEU A 326 -1.53 0.31 19.98
CA LEU A 326 -0.54 0.26 18.90
C LEU A 326 -1.01 -0.58 17.71
N ALA A 327 -1.56 -1.77 17.97
CA ALA A 327 -2.05 -2.65 16.91
C ALA A 327 -3.25 -2.05 16.16
N LEU A 328 -4.18 -1.42 16.89
CA LEU A 328 -5.37 -0.79 16.28
C LEU A 328 -4.99 0.36 15.35
N VAL A 329 -4.13 1.28 15.78
CA VAL A 329 -3.72 2.41 14.92
C VAL A 329 -2.97 1.92 13.69
N GLN A 330 -2.12 0.91 13.83
CA GLN A 330 -1.42 0.32 12.70
C GLN A 330 -2.36 -0.36 11.73
N LEU A 331 -3.36 -1.12 12.21
CA LEU A 331 -4.35 -1.77 11.37
C LEU A 331 -5.18 -0.76 10.57
N VAL A 332 -5.73 0.24 11.25
CA VAL A 332 -6.51 1.31 10.62
C VAL A 332 -5.64 2.06 9.60
N GLY A 333 -4.44 2.43 10.00
CA GLY A 333 -3.54 3.22 9.16
C GLY A 333 -3.07 2.48 7.91
N VAL A 334 -2.78 1.16 7.97
CA VAL A 334 -2.44 0.36 6.76
C VAL A 334 -3.61 0.33 5.79
N ILE A 335 -4.84 0.13 6.28
CA ILE A 335 -6.04 0.11 5.43
C ILE A 335 -6.26 1.48 4.77
N VAL A 336 -6.17 2.56 5.55
CA VAL A 336 -6.33 3.93 5.05
C VAL A 336 -5.23 4.29 4.05
N GLY A 337 -3.95 4.01 4.38
CA GLY A 337 -2.81 4.31 3.52
C GLY A 337 -2.83 3.54 2.20
N THR A 338 -3.26 2.28 2.21
CA THR A 338 -3.43 1.49 0.98
C THR A 338 -4.54 2.06 0.08
N TYR A 339 -5.64 2.51 0.68
CA TYR A 339 -6.70 3.17 -0.07
C TYR A 339 -6.22 4.51 -0.64
N SER A 340 -5.60 5.34 0.18
CA SER A 340 -5.24 6.71 -0.17
C SER A 340 -4.17 6.78 -1.25
N SER A 341 -3.15 5.91 -1.23
CA SER A 341 -2.07 5.86 -2.22
C SER A 341 -2.59 5.58 -3.64
N ILE A 342 -3.59 4.71 -3.77
CA ILE A 342 -4.14 4.28 -5.06
C ILE A 342 -5.29 5.20 -5.52
N TYR A 343 -6.27 5.44 -4.64
CA TYR A 343 -7.54 6.04 -5.01
C TYR A 343 -7.64 7.54 -4.74
N PHE A 344 -6.71 8.10 -3.95
CA PHE A 344 -6.67 9.54 -3.67
C PHE A 344 -5.42 10.21 -4.23
N ALA A 345 -4.22 9.73 -3.90
CA ALA A 345 -2.94 10.35 -4.29
C ALA A 345 -2.77 10.43 -5.80
N THR A 346 -2.94 9.31 -6.51
CA THR A 346 -2.70 9.26 -7.96
C THR A 346 -3.73 10.03 -8.77
N PRO A 347 -5.06 9.94 -8.52
CA PRO A 347 -6.03 10.83 -9.15
C PRO A 347 -5.74 12.31 -8.90
N LEU A 348 -5.32 12.68 -7.67
CA LEU A 348 -4.96 14.04 -7.33
C LEU A 348 -3.76 14.53 -8.12
N LEU A 349 -2.69 13.74 -8.19
CA LEU A 349 -1.52 14.03 -9.03
C LEU A 349 -1.92 14.28 -10.48
N VAL A 350 -2.71 13.39 -11.08
CA VAL A 350 -3.15 13.52 -12.47
C VAL A 350 -3.97 14.79 -12.67
N THR A 351 -4.88 15.10 -11.74
CA THR A 351 -5.70 16.31 -11.82
C THR A 351 -4.85 17.58 -11.76
N LEU A 352 -3.84 17.62 -10.88
CA LEU A 352 -2.91 18.74 -10.78
C LEU A 352 -2.06 18.89 -12.05
N ARG A 353 -1.59 17.79 -12.59
CA ARG A 353 -0.73 17.74 -13.78
C ARG A 353 -1.50 18.11 -15.06
N GLU A 354 -2.75 17.67 -15.20
CA GLU A 354 -3.61 18.03 -16.35
C GLU A 354 -3.96 19.51 -16.40
N ARG A 355 -3.87 20.26 -15.30
CA ARG A 355 -4.04 21.72 -15.28
C ARG A 355 -2.86 22.44 -15.93
N THR A 356 -1.72 21.77 -16.10
CA THR A 356 -0.56 22.37 -16.78
C THR A 356 -0.81 22.48 -18.29
N GLU A 357 -0.34 23.56 -18.87
CA GLU A 357 -0.54 23.84 -20.30
C GLU A 357 0.09 22.75 -21.19
N LEU A 358 1.24 22.23 -20.78
CA LEU A 358 1.97 21.19 -21.47
C LEU A 358 1.14 19.89 -21.61
N VAL A 359 0.61 19.37 -20.49
CA VAL A 359 -0.21 18.15 -20.49
C VAL A 359 -1.52 18.37 -21.24
N ARG A 360 -2.14 19.55 -21.07
CA ARG A 360 -3.38 19.91 -21.76
C ARG A 360 -3.21 19.92 -23.28
N LYS A 361 -2.16 20.59 -23.79
CA LYS A 361 -1.82 20.63 -25.22
C LYS A 361 -1.53 19.23 -25.77
N HIS A 362 -0.78 18.43 -25.03
CA HIS A 362 -0.49 17.05 -25.41
C HIS A 362 -1.76 16.21 -25.49
N THR A 363 -2.63 16.26 -24.49
CA THR A 363 -3.90 15.52 -24.46
C THR A 363 -4.78 15.88 -25.67
N GLN A 364 -4.90 17.18 -25.99
CA GLN A 364 -5.63 17.62 -27.18
C GLN A 364 -5.02 17.07 -28.48
N LYS A 365 -3.68 17.05 -28.59
CA LYS A 365 -2.99 16.49 -29.75
C LYS A 365 -3.28 15.00 -29.93
N VAL A 366 -3.27 14.23 -28.83
CA VAL A 366 -3.60 12.79 -28.86
C VAL A 366 -5.05 12.56 -29.29
N LEU A 367 -6.01 13.30 -28.70
CA LEU A 367 -7.43 13.17 -29.00
C LEU A 367 -7.73 13.54 -30.45
N ASN A 368 -7.19 14.67 -30.95
CA ASN A 368 -7.35 15.10 -32.35
C ASN A 368 -6.78 14.07 -33.34
N ARG A 369 -5.68 13.40 -33.00
CA ARG A 369 -5.12 12.32 -33.83
C ARG A 369 -6.03 11.10 -33.89
N ARG A 370 -6.62 10.70 -32.77
CA ARG A 370 -7.57 9.58 -32.68
C ARG A 370 -8.85 9.88 -33.51
N GLU A 371 -9.36 11.12 -33.40
CA GLU A 371 -10.54 11.53 -34.13
C GLU A 371 -10.32 11.53 -35.66
N LYS A 372 -9.15 12.01 -36.13
CA LYS A 372 -8.77 11.95 -37.53
C LYS A 372 -8.63 10.52 -38.03
N GLY A 373 -8.02 9.63 -37.20
CA GLY A 373 -7.92 8.20 -37.55
C GLY A 373 -9.28 7.50 -37.62
N ALA A 374 -10.19 7.82 -36.71
CA ALA A 374 -11.55 7.29 -36.73
C ALA A 374 -12.34 7.76 -37.95
N LYS A 375 -12.24 9.03 -38.30
CA LYS A 375 -12.89 9.57 -39.54
C LYS A 375 -12.34 8.95 -40.84
N ALA A 376 -11.03 8.67 -40.86
CA ALA A 376 -10.40 8.00 -42.03
C ALA A 376 -10.85 6.54 -42.16
N SER A 377 -11.13 5.84 -41.07
CA SER A 377 -11.61 4.46 -41.10
C SER A 377 -13.11 4.32 -41.40
N THR A 378 -13.89 5.39 -41.18
CA THR A 378 -15.35 5.39 -41.48
C THR A 378 -15.62 5.88 -42.89
N GLY A 379 -14.77 6.74 -43.46
CA GLY A 379 -14.89 7.25 -44.83
C GLY A 379 -14.44 6.28 -45.93
N GLY A 380 -13.93 5.11 -45.59
CA GLY A 380 -13.48 4.08 -46.53
C GLY A 380 -14.49 2.96 -46.82
N LYS A 381 -15.71 3.03 -46.25
CA LYS A 381 -16.76 2.00 -46.51
C LYS A 381 -17.82 2.35 -47.55
N ASP A 382 -17.80 3.57 -48.07
CA ASP A 382 -18.84 4.02 -49.03
C ASP A 382 -18.31 4.31 -50.45
N ALA A 383 -17.21 3.69 -50.87
CA ALA A 383 -16.79 3.81 -52.27
C ALA A 383 -16.02 2.57 -52.71
N VAL A 384 -16.70 1.55 -53.20
CA VAL A 384 -16.31 0.71 -54.34
C VAL A 384 -17.49 -0.23 -54.70
N ASP A 385 -18.46 0.29 -55.42
CA ASP A 385 -19.10 -0.46 -56.49
C ASP A 385 -18.45 0.06 -57.77
N VAL A 386 -17.52 -0.69 -58.35
CA VAL A 386 -17.06 -0.53 -59.74
C VAL A 386 -16.97 -1.93 -60.31
N GLU A 387 -17.82 -2.11 -61.36
CA GLU A 387 -17.87 -3.25 -62.27
C GLU A 387 -16.51 -3.62 -62.87
N PRO A 388 -16.32 -4.88 -63.30
CA PRO A 388 -15.07 -5.32 -63.91
C PRO A 388 -15.03 -4.92 -65.38
N SER A 389 -14.07 -4.11 -65.80
CA SER A 389 -13.70 -3.88 -67.15
C SER A 389 -12.33 -4.47 -67.48
N GLU A 390 -12.31 -5.15 -68.56
CA GLU A 390 -11.25 -5.98 -69.14
C GLU A 390 -9.95 -5.24 -69.48
N THR A 391 -8.85 -5.98 -69.35
CA THR A 391 -7.68 -6.07 -70.25
C THR A 391 -6.91 -4.80 -70.64
N GLU A 392 -5.67 -4.68 -70.18
CA GLU A 392 -4.51 -4.51 -71.08
C GLU A 392 -3.17 -4.76 -70.35
N THR A 393 -2.43 -5.74 -70.87
CA THR A 393 -1.07 -6.09 -70.54
C THR A 393 -0.10 -5.03 -71.05
N VAL A 394 0.69 -4.39 -70.20
CA VAL A 394 1.94 -3.76 -70.65
C VAL A 394 3.06 -4.11 -69.62
N SER A 395 3.95 -4.91 -70.16
CA SER A 395 5.25 -5.29 -69.56
C SER A 395 6.17 -4.05 -69.48
N ALA A 396 6.66 -3.73 -68.28
CA ALA A 396 7.87 -2.92 -68.13
C ALA A 396 8.69 -3.46 -66.94
N ALA A 397 9.77 -4.14 -67.32
CA ALA A 397 10.80 -4.58 -66.39
C ALA A 397 11.57 -3.36 -65.84
N VAL A 398 11.51 -3.16 -64.54
CA VAL A 398 12.44 -2.27 -63.82
C VAL A 398 13.28 -3.14 -62.88
N ALA A 399 14.60 -3.16 -63.20
CA ALA A 399 15.62 -3.83 -62.41
C ALA A 399 15.69 -3.20 -60.98
N VAL A 400 15.47 -4.04 -59.96
CA VAL A 400 15.68 -3.65 -58.58
C VAL A 400 17.07 -4.16 -58.17
N GLU A 401 17.94 -3.23 -57.84
CA GLU A 401 19.25 -3.47 -57.23
C GLU A 401 19.07 -4.10 -55.81
N PRO A 402 19.79 -5.14 -55.41
CA PRO A 402 19.64 -5.75 -54.09
C PRO A 402 20.27 -4.89 -53.00
N ALA A 403 19.49 -4.59 -51.97
CA ALA A 403 19.93 -3.94 -50.76
C ALA A 403 20.81 -4.91 -49.89
N PRO A 404 21.82 -4.41 -49.13
CA PRO A 404 22.73 -5.26 -48.42
C PRO A 404 22.06 -5.95 -47.21
N ASP A 405 22.43 -7.21 -47.03
CA ASP A 405 21.94 -8.14 -46.02
C ASP A 405 22.13 -7.61 -44.56
N LYS A 406 21.11 -7.64 -43.77
CA LYS A 406 21.17 -7.49 -42.30
C LYS A 406 21.65 -8.77 -41.67
N PRO A 407 22.62 -8.72 -40.73
CA PRO A 407 23.09 -9.94 -40.05
C PRO A 407 22.01 -10.56 -39.15
N ALA A 408 21.96 -11.88 -39.13
CA ALA A 408 21.05 -12.69 -38.31
C ALA A 408 21.34 -12.50 -36.80
N PRO A 409 20.33 -12.62 -35.91
CA PRO A 409 20.52 -12.52 -34.47
C PRO A 409 21.27 -13.73 -33.96
N GLY A 410 22.50 -13.51 -33.40
CA GLY A 410 23.29 -14.57 -32.73
C GLY A 410 24.76 -14.65 -33.11
N ALA A 411 25.28 -13.84 -34.05
CA ALA A 411 26.71 -13.84 -34.39
C ALA A 411 27.52 -12.97 -33.42
N ARG A 412 28.49 -13.59 -32.73
CA ARG A 412 29.48 -12.89 -31.89
C ARG A 412 30.35 -12.01 -32.76
N PRO A 413 30.72 -10.77 -32.32
CA PRO A 413 31.62 -9.91 -33.07
C PRO A 413 33.03 -10.50 -33.08
N ALA A 414 33.63 -10.60 -34.28
CA ALA A 414 35.01 -10.99 -34.45
C ALA A 414 35.94 -9.90 -33.91
N SER A 415 36.94 -10.29 -33.16
CA SER A 415 37.98 -9.45 -32.59
C SER A 415 38.82 -8.75 -33.68
N ARG A 416 38.75 -7.44 -33.68
CA ARG A 416 39.63 -6.59 -34.51
C ARG A 416 40.98 -6.40 -33.82
N THR A 417 41.97 -7.20 -34.22
CA THR A 417 43.37 -6.94 -33.95
C THR A 417 43.87 -5.90 -34.98
N GLY A 418 44.36 -4.79 -34.46
CA GLY A 418 44.96 -3.77 -35.32
C GLY A 418 45.06 -2.40 -34.64
N ARG A 419 46.03 -2.25 -33.76
CA ARG A 419 46.40 -0.96 -33.15
C ARG A 419 47.56 -0.35 -33.96
N PRO A 420 47.46 0.85 -34.53
CA PRO A 420 48.65 1.60 -34.94
C PRO A 420 49.06 2.52 -33.79
N SER A 421 50.33 2.43 -33.42
CA SER A 421 51.04 3.34 -32.52
C SER A 421 51.27 4.70 -33.20
N GLY A 422 50.86 5.79 -32.59
CA GLY A 422 51.08 7.15 -33.04
C GLY A 422 51.76 7.99 -31.95
N LYS A 423 52.90 8.51 -32.26
CA LYS A 423 53.90 9.22 -31.46
C LYS A 423 53.36 10.40 -30.65
N ARG A 424 53.80 10.44 -29.43
CA ARG A 424 53.90 11.58 -28.50
C ARG A 424 54.69 12.73 -29.13
N ASN A 425 54.18 13.94 -29.11
CA ASN A 425 54.98 15.16 -29.30
C ASN A 425 54.72 16.11 -28.13
N THR A 426 55.76 16.29 -27.30
CA THR A 426 55.92 17.30 -26.28
C THR A 426 56.34 18.61 -26.96
N ARG A 427 55.68 19.72 -26.61
CA ARG A 427 56.35 21.05 -26.47
C ARG A 427 55.38 22.09 -25.88
N ARG A 428 55.89 22.63 -24.80
CA ARG A 428 55.73 23.91 -24.10
C ARG A 428 54.41 24.17 -23.37
#